data_423b12d31d19bbbe957bb8c95c2eb2bb
#
_entry.id   423b12d31d19bbbe957bb8c95c2eb2bb
#
_cell.length_a   1.000
_cell.length_b   1.000
_cell.length_c   1.000
_cell.angle_alpha   90.00
_cell.angle_beta   90.00
_cell.angle_gamma   90.00
#
_symmetry.space_group_name_H-M   'P 1'
#
loop_
_entity.id
_entity.type
_entity.pdbx_description
1 polymer ?
#
loop_
_entity_poly.entity_id
_entity_poly.type
_entity_poly.pdbx_seq_one_letter_code
_entity_poly.pdbx_strand_id
1 'polypeptide(L)'
;MGDYESGYERRLPDPVKDLKVTQWDWEACMTIPENQWGYHKDWSLSYVKTPIEVIDRIVHAVSMGGNMVVNFGPQADGDFRPEEKTLAAAIGKWMNRYGKSVYACDYAGFDKQDWGYYTRGKNGEVYMIVFNQPYSERLIVKTPKGISVEKATLLASGEDVKVVETARNEYNVSVPKKNPGEPYVIPVSYTHLTLPTKRIV
;
A
#
# COMPACT_ATOMS: atom_id res chain seq x y z
N MET A 1 -15.57 -10.46 -22.70
CA MET A 1 -14.91 -10.45 -21.39
C MET A 1 -13.91 -9.31 -21.42
N GLY A 2 -13.84 -8.43 -20.44
CA GLY A 2 -12.84 -7.35 -20.40
C GLY A 2 -11.51 -7.86 -19.87
N ASP A 3 -10.45 -7.06 -20.04
CA ASP A 3 -9.10 -7.42 -19.59
C ASP A 3 -8.93 -7.24 -18.08
N TYR A 4 -9.81 -6.48 -17.42
CA TYR A 4 -9.82 -6.24 -15.97
C TYR A 4 -11.21 -5.81 -15.47
N GLU A 5 -11.41 -5.80 -14.14
CA GLU A 5 -12.62 -5.31 -13.51
C GLU A 5 -12.44 -3.91 -12.92
N SER A 6 -13.41 -3.01 -13.13
CA SER A 6 -13.41 -1.62 -12.63
C SER A 6 -14.56 -1.34 -11.65
N GLY A 7 -14.90 -2.31 -10.80
CA GLY A 7 -16.05 -2.25 -9.90
C GLY A 7 -15.91 -1.34 -8.66
N TYR A 8 -14.74 -0.70 -8.49
CA TYR A 8 -14.42 0.03 -7.26
C TYR A 8 -14.24 1.53 -7.51
N GLU A 9 -15.36 2.25 -7.59
CA GLU A 9 -15.36 3.72 -7.65
C GLU A 9 -15.47 4.31 -6.25
N ARG A 10 -14.49 5.13 -5.86
CA ARG A 10 -14.39 5.82 -4.56
C ARG A 10 -14.41 4.92 -3.32
N ARG A 11 -14.36 3.63 -3.50
CA ARG A 11 -14.29 2.60 -2.45
C ARG A 11 -13.21 1.59 -2.81
N LEU A 12 -12.81 0.79 -1.85
CA LEU A 12 -11.89 -0.33 -2.04
C LEU A 12 -12.53 -1.62 -1.52
N PRO A 13 -12.11 -2.79 -2.00
CA PRO A 13 -12.52 -4.06 -1.43
C PRO A 13 -12.12 -4.13 0.06
N ASP A 14 -12.93 -4.81 0.85
CA ASP A 14 -12.60 -5.10 2.24
C ASP A 14 -11.44 -6.14 2.27
N PRO A 15 -10.31 -5.86 2.93
CA PRO A 15 -9.14 -6.71 2.89
C PRO A 15 -9.30 -8.05 3.64
N VAL A 16 -10.43 -8.27 4.30
CA VAL A 16 -10.75 -9.53 4.99
C VAL A 16 -11.88 -10.27 4.28
N LYS A 17 -12.91 -9.55 3.83
CA LYS A 17 -14.14 -10.15 3.26
C LYS A 17 -14.05 -10.39 1.76
N ASP A 18 -13.33 -9.52 1.04
CA ASP A 18 -13.31 -9.49 -0.42
C ASP A 18 -12.05 -10.12 -1.02
N LEU A 19 -11.40 -11.04 -0.31
CA LEU A 19 -10.15 -11.70 -0.77
C LEU A 19 -10.25 -12.37 -2.15
N LYS A 20 -11.45 -12.68 -2.63
CA LYS A 20 -11.64 -13.22 -3.97
C LYS A 20 -11.12 -12.29 -5.07
N VAL A 21 -11.14 -10.98 -4.84
CA VAL A 21 -10.66 -9.98 -5.80
C VAL A 21 -9.17 -10.16 -6.16
N THR A 22 -8.39 -10.77 -5.29
CA THR A 22 -6.96 -11.04 -5.53
C THR A 22 -6.70 -12.09 -6.63
N GLN A 23 -7.75 -12.74 -7.16
CA GLN A 23 -7.64 -13.80 -8.15
C GLN A 23 -7.67 -13.30 -9.60
N TRP A 24 -8.03 -12.02 -9.83
CA TRP A 24 -8.10 -11.40 -11.16
C TRP A 24 -7.57 -9.98 -11.15
N ASP A 25 -7.38 -9.43 -12.34
CA ASP A 25 -6.94 -8.04 -12.49
C ASP A 25 -8.12 -7.09 -12.28
N TRP A 26 -7.91 -6.06 -11.46
CA TRP A 26 -8.93 -5.08 -11.13
C TRP A 26 -8.32 -3.69 -10.90
N GLU A 27 -9.17 -2.68 -11.01
CA GLU A 27 -8.80 -1.29 -10.81
C GLU A 27 -9.85 -0.59 -9.96
N ALA A 28 -9.36 0.26 -9.05
CA ALA A 28 -10.18 1.24 -8.36
C ALA A 28 -9.86 2.65 -8.85
N CYS A 29 -10.82 3.55 -8.76
CA CYS A 29 -10.62 4.96 -9.03
C CYS A 29 -11.16 5.84 -7.90
N MET A 30 -10.48 6.96 -7.68
CA MET A 30 -10.86 7.94 -6.66
C MET A 30 -10.58 9.36 -7.11
N THR A 31 -11.26 10.29 -6.47
CA THR A 31 -11.05 11.73 -6.59
C THR A 31 -10.28 12.28 -5.40
N ILE A 32 -9.56 13.37 -5.55
CA ILE A 32 -8.90 14.07 -4.42
C ILE A 32 -9.95 14.71 -3.50
N PRO A 33 -10.82 15.64 -3.96
CA PRO A 33 -12.00 16.03 -3.18
C PRO A 33 -13.08 14.95 -3.29
N GLU A 34 -13.76 14.66 -2.19
CA GLU A 34 -14.87 13.70 -2.24
C GLU A 34 -15.94 14.14 -3.24
N ASN A 35 -16.42 13.19 -4.04
CA ASN A 35 -17.52 13.36 -5.00
C ASN A 35 -17.29 14.38 -6.14
N GLN A 36 -16.04 14.77 -6.42
CA GLN A 36 -15.74 15.74 -7.48
C GLN A 36 -14.73 15.17 -8.48
N TRP A 37 -15.22 14.74 -9.65
CA TRP A 37 -14.40 14.20 -10.72
C TRP A 37 -13.72 15.29 -11.57
N GLY A 38 -14.41 16.39 -11.82
CA GLY A 38 -13.88 17.53 -12.54
C GLY A 38 -13.44 18.66 -11.62
N TYR A 39 -12.93 19.75 -12.22
CA TYR A 39 -12.62 20.97 -11.51
C TYR A 39 -13.88 21.56 -10.85
N HIS A 40 -13.76 21.90 -9.59
CA HIS A 40 -14.77 22.65 -8.85
C HIS A 40 -14.11 23.83 -8.15
N LYS A 41 -14.65 25.03 -8.35
CA LYS A 41 -14.05 26.27 -7.83
C LYS A 41 -13.98 26.29 -6.30
N ASP A 42 -14.99 25.74 -5.64
CA ASP A 42 -15.11 25.74 -4.18
C ASP A 42 -14.98 24.32 -3.62
N TRP A 43 -13.98 24.12 -2.79
CA TRP A 43 -13.76 22.86 -2.05
C TRP A 43 -14.29 22.89 -0.62
N SER A 44 -14.84 24.03 -0.15
CA SER A 44 -15.28 24.21 1.24
C SER A 44 -16.38 23.21 1.67
N LEU A 45 -17.14 22.69 0.71
CA LEU A 45 -18.22 21.72 0.94
C LEU A 45 -17.77 20.26 0.75
N SER A 46 -16.51 20.02 0.43
CA SER A 46 -16.00 18.68 0.15
C SER A 46 -14.85 18.34 1.11
N TYR A 47 -14.84 17.09 1.55
CA TYR A 47 -13.67 16.56 2.21
C TYR A 47 -12.55 16.40 1.17
N VAL A 48 -11.38 16.95 1.46
CA VAL A 48 -10.18 16.85 0.62
C VAL A 48 -9.20 15.89 1.27
N LYS A 49 -8.85 14.83 0.56
CA LYS A 49 -7.93 13.81 1.06
C LYS A 49 -6.54 14.37 1.29
N THR A 50 -5.93 13.97 2.38
CA THR A 50 -4.52 14.24 2.67
C THR A 50 -3.60 13.35 1.81
N PRO A 51 -2.31 13.71 1.62
CA PRO A 51 -1.35 12.84 0.92
C PRO A 51 -1.26 11.44 1.51
N ILE A 52 -1.31 11.30 2.85
CA ILE A 52 -1.24 10.00 3.54
C ILE A 52 -2.47 9.15 3.22
N GLU A 53 -3.65 9.73 3.17
CA GLU A 53 -4.88 9.00 2.81
C GLU A 53 -4.86 8.54 1.35
N VAL A 54 -4.31 9.33 0.43
CA VAL A 54 -4.16 8.91 -0.97
C VAL A 54 -3.14 7.76 -1.07
N ILE A 55 -2.00 7.87 -0.37
CA ILE A 55 -1.00 6.80 -0.30
C ILE A 55 -1.61 5.52 0.30
N ASP A 56 -2.40 5.64 1.37
CA ASP A 56 -3.10 4.49 1.97
C ASP A 56 -4.01 3.78 0.94
N ARG A 57 -4.79 4.53 0.16
CA ARG A 57 -5.66 3.97 -0.87
C ARG A 57 -4.88 3.27 -1.98
N ILE A 58 -3.77 3.87 -2.44
CA ILE A 58 -2.89 3.25 -3.44
C ILE A 58 -2.31 1.94 -2.90
N VAL A 59 -1.74 1.98 -1.71
CA VAL A 59 -1.13 0.80 -1.07
C VAL A 59 -2.16 -0.29 -0.79
N HIS A 60 -3.36 0.09 -0.33
CA HIS A 60 -4.46 -0.85 -0.10
C HIS A 60 -4.85 -1.56 -1.41
N ALA A 61 -5.04 -0.82 -2.51
CA ALA A 61 -5.38 -1.44 -3.80
C ALA A 61 -4.30 -2.45 -4.23
N VAL A 62 -3.02 -2.04 -4.21
CA VAL A 62 -1.91 -2.90 -4.60
C VAL A 62 -1.76 -4.11 -3.66
N SER A 63 -1.99 -3.93 -2.36
CA SER A 63 -1.93 -5.03 -1.38
C SER A 63 -2.99 -6.11 -1.62
N MET A 64 -4.02 -5.80 -2.37
CA MET A 64 -5.07 -6.73 -2.81
C MET A 64 -4.97 -7.10 -4.30
N GLY A 65 -3.83 -6.84 -4.94
CA GLY A 65 -3.55 -7.21 -6.32
C GLY A 65 -4.24 -6.34 -7.37
N GLY A 66 -4.69 -5.13 -7.00
CA GLY A 66 -5.34 -4.19 -7.90
C GLY A 66 -4.50 -2.98 -8.26
N ASN A 67 -5.02 -2.15 -9.14
CA ASN A 67 -4.48 -0.86 -9.52
C ASN A 67 -5.34 0.28 -8.98
N MET A 68 -4.76 1.49 -8.89
CA MET A 68 -5.45 2.68 -8.44
C MET A 68 -5.27 3.83 -9.42
N VAL A 69 -6.38 4.37 -9.91
CA VAL A 69 -6.44 5.64 -10.62
C VAL A 69 -6.77 6.76 -9.64
N VAL A 70 -5.94 7.78 -9.58
CA VAL A 70 -6.16 8.98 -8.77
C VAL A 70 -6.46 10.14 -9.69
N ASN A 71 -7.66 10.70 -9.57
CA ASN A 71 -8.16 11.77 -10.44
C ASN A 71 -7.86 13.15 -9.85
N PHE A 72 -7.31 14.02 -10.69
CA PHE A 72 -7.14 15.44 -10.45
C PHE A 72 -8.04 16.23 -11.40
N GLY A 73 -8.60 17.34 -10.93
CA GLY A 73 -9.52 18.18 -11.72
C GLY A 73 -8.83 19.42 -12.29
N PRO A 74 -8.35 19.40 -13.55
CA PRO A 74 -7.67 20.57 -14.14
C PRO A 74 -8.59 21.77 -14.27
N GLN A 75 -8.04 22.97 -14.08
CA GLN A 75 -8.71 24.25 -14.29
C GLN A 75 -8.95 24.51 -15.79
N ALA A 76 -9.69 25.57 -16.11
CA ALA A 76 -10.04 25.92 -17.49
C ALA A 76 -8.82 26.26 -18.37
N ASP A 77 -7.72 26.71 -17.76
CA ASP A 77 -6.45 26.99 -18.42
C ASP A 77 -5.58 25.74 -18.61
N GLY A 78 -6.05 24.57 -18.16
CA GLY A 78 -5.33 23.29 -18.23
C GLY A 78 -4.36 23.04 -17.08
N ASP A 79 -4.21 23.99 -16.17
CA ASP A 79 -3.35 23.82 -14.98
C ASP A 79 -4.13 23.22 -13.78
N PHE A 80 -3.40 22.77 -12.77
CA PHE A 80 -3.99 22.29 -11.52
C PHE A 80 -3.96 23.37 -10.45
N ARG A 81 -4.89 23.29 -9.49
CA ARG A 81 -4.88 24.17 -8.32
C ARG A 81 -3.57 24.01 -7.54
N PRO A 82 -3.11 25.08 -6.85
CA PRO A 82 -1.91 25.01 -5.99
C PRO A 82 -1.97 23.90 -4.93
N GLU A 83 -3.17 23.65 -4.37
CA GLU A 83 -3.40 22.61 -3.36
C GLU A 83 -3.22 21.20 -3.96
N GLU A 84 -3.73 20.95 -5.17
CA GLU A 84 -3.53 19.68 -5.88
C GLU A 84 -2.06 19.46 -6.25
N LYS A 85 -1.37 20.48 -6.71
CA LYS A 85 0.08 20.42 -6.97
C LYS A 85 0.87 20.09 -5.72
N THR A 86 0.54 20.72 -4.59
CA THR A 86 1.18 20.46 -3.30
C THR A 86 0.95 19.03 -2.85
N LEU A 87 -0.29 18.54 -2.98
CA LEU A 87 -0.66 17.17 -2.64
C LEU A 87 0.07 16.16 -3.55
N ALA A 88 0.06 16.39 -4.87
CA ALA A 88 0.75 15.55 -5.84
C ALA A 88 2.27 15.50 -5.56
N ALA A 89 2.88 16.63 -5.23
CA ALA A 89 4.30 16.69 -4.87
C ALA A 89 4.62 15.90 -3.61
N ALA A 90 3.75 15.95 -2.59
CA ALA A 90 3.92 15.17 -1.37
C ALA A 90 3.80 13.67 -1.62
N ILE A 91 2.81 13.24 -2.42
CA ILE A 91 2.68 11.83 -2.86
C ILE A 91 3.92 11.42 -3.66
N GLY A 92 4.34 12.23 -4.62
CA GLY A 92 5.52 11.99 -5.45
C GLY A 92 6.80 11.83 -4.63
N LYS A 93 6.98 12.64 -3.58
CA LYS A 93 8.12 12.50 -2.64
C LYS A 93 8.11 11.15 -1.93
N TRP A 94 6.96 10.70 -1.46
CA TRP A 94 6.82 9.39 -0.83
C TRP A 94 7.07 8.26 -1.85
N MET A 95 6.47 8.34 -3.04
CA MET A 95 6.64 7.37 -4.12
C MET A 95 8.11 7.28 -4.60
N ASN A 96 8.83 8.38 -4.67
CA ASN A 96 10.27 8.36 -5.01
C ASN A 96 11.10 7.59 -3.98
N ARG A 97 10.70 7.61 -2.70
CA ARG A 97 11.40 6.90 -1.63
C ARG A 97 10.97 5.44 -1.52
N TYR A 98 9.69 5.17 -1.65
CA TYR A 98 9.08 3.88 -1.30
C TYR A 98 8.36 3.18 -2.47
N GLY A 99 8.33 3.77 -3.65
CA GLY A 99 7.57 3.27 -4.80
C GLY A 99 7.98 1.86 -5.25
N LYS A 100 9.18 1.38 -4.87
CA LYS A 100 9.57 -0.02 -5.07
C LYS A 100 8.61 -1.02 -4.41
N SER A 101 7.93 -0.60 -3.33
CA SER A 101 6.91 -1.41 -2.64
C SER A 101 5.51 -1.30 -3.25
N VAL A 102 5.35 -0.49 -4.30
CA VAL A 102 4.06 -0.22 -4.96
C VAL A 102 4.10 -0.62 -6.43
N TYR A 103 5.09 -0.07 -7.18
CA TYR A 103 5.20 -0.32 -8.62
C TYR A 103 5.52 -1.78 -8.92
N ALA A 104 4.74 -2.37 -9.81
CA ALA A 104 4.88 -3.76 -10.20
C ALA A 104 4.82 -4.76 -9.02
N CYS A 105 4.07 -4.38 -7.98
CA CYS A 105 3.75 -5.25 -6.85
C CYS A 105 2.34 -5.82 -6.97
N ASP A 106 2.09 -6.86 -6.20
CA ASP A 106 0.85 -7.62 -6.19
C ASP A 106 0.48 -8.05 -4.76
N TYR A 107 -0.63 -8.74 -4.59
CA TYR A 107 -1.03 -9.39 -3.34
C TYR A 107 0.07 -10.32 -2.82
N ALA A 108 0.41 -10.16 -1.57
CA ALA A 108 1.52 -10.89 -0.95
C ALA A 108 1.13 -12.26 -0.37
N GLY A 109 -0.15 -12.58 -0.28
CA GLY A 109 -0.63 -13.80 0.36
C GLY A 109 -0.65 -13.75 1.88
N PHE A 110 -0.55 -12.57 2.48
CA PHE A 110 -0.60 -12.33 3.92
C PHE A 110 -1.86 -11.58 4.30
N ASP A 111 -2.38 -11.87 5.48
CA ASP A 111 -3.51 -11.15 6.04
C ASP A 111 -3.12 -9.71 6.40
N LYS A 112 -4.04 -8.76 6.17
CA LYS A 112 -3.86 -7.36 6.61
C LYS A 112 -3.65 -7.30 8.12
N GLN A 113 -2.71 -6.44 8.53
CA GLN A 113 -2.41 -6.19 9.93
C GLN A 113 -2.91 -4.79 10.36
N ASP A 114 -3.08 -4.58 11.66
CA ASP A 114 -3.50 -3.28 12.20
C ASP A 114 -2.48 -2.16 11.96
N TRP A 115 -1.20 -2.52 11.79
CA TRP A 115 -0.15 -1.57 11.52
C TRP A 115 -0.05 -1.16 10.05
N GLY A 116 -0.65 -1.90 9.08
CA GLY A 116 -0.59 -1.57 7.65
C GLY A 116 -0.78 -2.76 6.72
N TYR A 117 -0.02 -2.81 5.64
CA TYR A 117 -0.24 -3.71 4.51
C TYR A 117 1.02 -4.48 4.12
N TYR A 118 0.80 -5.57 3.38
CA TYR A 118 1.86 -6.29 2.67
C TYR A 118 1.67 -6.14 1.17
N THR A 119 2.77 -5.96 0.45
CA THR A 119 2.81 -6.08 -1.02
C THR A 119 3.97 -6.99 -1.41
N ARG A 120 3.91 -7.58 -2.59
CA ARG A 120 4.95 -8.45 -3.12
C ARG A 120 5.43 -7.97 -4.47
N GLY A 121 6.74 -7.74 -4.58
CA GLY A 121 7.41 -7.44 -5.83
C GLY A 121 7.50 -8.65 -6.78
N LYS A 122 7.78 -8.40 -8.06
CA LYS A 122 7.89 -9.43 -9.10
C LYS A 122 8.97 -10.48 -8.82
N ASN A 123 10.02 -10.12 -8.10
CA ASN A 123 11.13 -11.02 -7.76
C ASN A 123 10.87 -11.79 -6.45
N GLY A 124 9.67 -11.66 -5.86
CA GLY A 124 9.28 -12.34 -4.64
C GLY A 124 9.60 -11.60 -3.34
N GLU A 125 10.19 -10.40 -3.41
CA GLU A 125 10.37 -9.57 -2.22
C GLU A 125 9.00 -9.20 -1.62
N VAL A 126 8.88 -9.30 -0.32
CA VAL A 126 7.68 -8.84 0.40
C VAL A 126 8.00 -7.54 1.13
N TYR A 127 7.11 -6.59 1.01
CA TYR A 127 7.22 -5.30 1.65
C TYR A 127 6.14 -5.16 2.72
N MET A 128 6.56 -4.82 3.94
CA MET A 128 5.69 -4.38 5.03
C MET A 128 5.58 -2.87 4.94
N ILE A 129 4.39 -2.33 4.68
CA ILE A 129 4.15 -0.89 4.56
C ILE A 129 3.42 -0.45 5.81
N VAL A 130 4.13 0.26 6.70
CA VAL A 130 3.68 0.60 8.04
C VAL A 130 3.06 1.99 8.06
N PHE A 131 1.76 2.05 8.30
CA PHE A 131 0.98 3.29 8.47
C PHE A 131 0.83 3.64 9.96
N ASN A 132 0.58 2.63 10.79
CA ASN A 132 0.33 2.80 12.21
C ASN A 132 1.45 2.12 13.01
N GLN A 133 2.44 2.91 13.45
CA GLN A 133 3.51 2.36 14.27
C GLN A 133 2.98 2.03 15.68
N PRO A 134 3.08 0.76 16.15
CA PRO A 134 2.64 0.40 17.48
C PRO A 134 3.51 1.03 18.57
N TYR A 135 2.92 1.38 19.71
CA TYR A 135 3.65 1.85 20.89
C TYR A 135 4.62 0.82 21.47
N SER A 136 4.38 -0.48 21.18
CA SER A 136 5.29 -1.56 21.58
C SER A 136 6.62 -1.56 20.84
N GLU A 137 6.81 -0.68 19.86
CA GLU A 137 7.96 -0.63 18.96
C GLU A 137 8.24 -1.96 18.23
N ARG A 138 7.21 -2.80 18.06
CA ARG A 138 7.29 -4.12 17.43
C ARG A 138 6.07 -4.37 16.56
N LEU A 139 6.33 -4.84 15.35
CA LEU A 139 5.30 -5.35 14.45
C LEU A 139 5.20 -6.87 14.66
N ILE A 140 4.01 -7.36 14.93
CA ILE A 140 3.75 -8.79 14.96
C ILE A 140 3.52 -9.24 13.52
N VAL A 141 4.30 -10.20 13.05
CA VAL A 141 4.22 -10.79 11.72
C VAL A 141 3.88 -12.25 11.85
N LYS A 142 2.75 -12.67 11.28
CA LYS A 142 2.36 -14.07 11.18
C LYS A 142 2.62 -14.55 9.76
N THR A 143 3.45 -15.58 9.61
CA THR A 143 3.75 -16.17 8.31
C THR A 143 2.90 -17.41 8.06
N PRO A 144 2.60 -17.74 6.79
CA PRO A 144 2.04 -19.03 6.43
C PRO A 144 2.93 -20.19 6.92
N LYS A 145 2.32 -21.36 7.10
CA LYS A 145 3.03 -22.56 7.59
C LYS A 145 4.22 -22.90 6.68
N GLY A 146 5.38 -23.07 7.29
CA GLY A 146 6.61 -23.43 6.59
C GLY A 146 7.38 -22.25 5.99
N ILE A 147 6.96 -21.03 6.26
CA ILE A 147 7.65 -19.81 5.82
C ILE A 147 8.28 -19.14 7.04
N SER A 148 9.58 -18.90 6.98
CA SER A 148 10.34 -18.20 8.03
C SER A 148 10.85 -16.87 7.54
N VAL A 149 10.87 -15.87 8.42
CA VAL A 149 11.49 -14.57 8.16
C VAL A 149 13.00 -14.71 8.33
N GLU A 150 13.77 -14.40 7.28
CA GLU A 150 15.24 -14.46 7.32
C GLU A 150 15.86 -13.11 7.67
N LYS A 151 15.38 -12.07 7.02
CA LYS A 151 15.94 -10.72 7.16
C LYS A 151 14.86 -9.66 6.93
N ALA A 152 15.00 -8.55 7.64
CA ALA A 152 14.22 -7.34 7.41
C ALA A 152 15.15 -6.12 7.42
N THR A 153 14.84 -5.12 6.59
CA THR A 153 15.61 -3.87 6.49
C THR A 153 14.67 -2.68 6.38
N LEU A 154 15.15 -1.48 6.66
CA LEU A 154 14.41 -0.25 6.31
C LEU A 154 14.67 0.09 4.84
N LEU A 155 13.62 0.21 4.01
CA LEU A 155 13.78 0.48 2.58
C LEU A 155 14.50 1.81 2.31
N ALA A 156 14.26 2.83 3.14
CA ALA A 156 14.82 4.16 2.95
C ALA A 156 16.31 4.27 3.26
N SER A 157 16.83 3.51 4.23
CA SER A 157 18.22 3.61 4.69
C SER A 157 19.04 2.36 4.41
N GLY A 158 18.39 1.21 4.17
CA GLY A 158 19.06 -0.09 4.07
C GLY A 158 19.49 -0.68 5.41
N GLU A 159 19.20 -0.01 6.53
CA GLU A 159 19.55 -0.49 7.88
C GLU A 159 18.82 -1.77 8.23
N ASP A 160 19.53 -2.71 8.83
CA ASP A 160 18.97 -3.97 9.29
C ASP A 160 17.98 -3.73 10.44
N VAL A 161 16.84 -4.42 10.38
CA VAL A 161 15.80 -4.43 11.39
C VAL A 161 15.86 -5.74 12.17
N LYS A 162 15.84 -5.65 13.49
CA LYS A 162 15.87 -6.84 14.34
C LYS A 162 14.57 -7.65 14.17
N VAL A 163 14.74 -8.94 13.88
CA VAL A 163 13.66 -9.92 13.79
C VAL A 163 13.87 -10.97 14.87
N VAL A 164 12.82 -11.33 15.60
CA VAL A 164 12.83 -12.36 16.65
C VAL A 164 11.63 -13.25 16.48
N GLU A 165 11.84 -14.54 16.29
CA GLU A 165 10.76 -15.53 16.34
C GLU A 165 10.26 -15.66 17.78
N THR A 166 8.97 -15.48 18.00
CA THR A 166 8.31 -15.51 19.33
C THR A 166 7.48 -16.76 19.51
N ALA A 167 6.95 -17.29 18.42
CA ALA A 167 6.24 -18.56 18.36
C ALA A 167 6.39 -19.15 16.95
N ARG A 168 5.94 -20.38 16.76
CA ARG A 168 5.95 -21.00 15.43
C ARG A 168 5.17 -20.15 14.41
N ASN A 169 5.84 -19.70 13.36
CA ASN A 169 5.32 -18.81 12.32
C ASN A 169 4.87 -17.42 12.85
N GLU A 170 5.40 -16.97 13.97
CA GLU A 170 5.15 -15.64 14.52
C GLU A 170 6.47 -14.95 14.87
N TYR A 171 6.63 -13.75 14.38
CA TYR A 171 7.85 -12.95 14.51
C TYR A 171 7.54 -11.55 15.03
N ASN A 172 8.42 -11.04 15.88
CA ASN A 172 8.49 -9.64 16.22
C ASN A 172 9.53 -8.95 15.34
N VAL A 173 9.09 -7.98 14.53
CA VAL A 173 9.96 -7.11 13.74
C VAL A 173 10.02 -5.76 14.43
N SER A 174 11.23 -5.33 14.82
CA SER A 174 11.42 -4.04 15.48
C SER A 174 11.12 -2.89 14.53
N VAL A 175 10.60 -1.78 15.04
CA VAL A 175 10.38 -0.54 14.26
C VAL A 175 11.46 0.49 14.58
N PRO A 176 11.63 1.54 13.76
CA PRO A 176 12.52 2.64 14.08
C PRO A 176 12.16 3.28 15.42
N LYS A 177 13.14 3.58 16.27
CA LYS A 177 12.91 4.23 17.57
C LYS A 177 12.20 5.58 17.44
N LYS A 178 12.49 6.31 16.36
CA LYS A 178 11.81 7.55 16.01
C LYS A 178 10.83 7.27 14.88
N ASN A 179 9.54 7.51 15.15
CA ASN A 179 8.52 7.45 14.11
C ASN A 179 8.85 8.46 13.00
N PRO A 180 8.97 8.05 11.72
CA PRO A 180 9.27 8.97 10.62
C PRO A 180 8.22 10.06 10.40
N GLY A 181 7.00 9.93 10.96
CA GLY A 181 5.89 10.85 10.74
C GLY A 181 5.20 10.69 9.38
N GLU A 182 5.61 9.70 8.61
CA GLU A 182 5.00 9.27 7.34
C GLU A 182 4.98 7.74 7.27
N PRO A 183 4.14 7.12 6.43
CA PRO A 183 4.21 5.67 6.21
C PRO A 183 5.60 5.28 5.71
N TYR A 184 6.14 4.18 6.24
CA TYR A 184 7.48 3.70 5.88
C TYR A 184 7.45 2.21 5.53
N VAL A 185 8.51 1.74 4.87
CA VAL A 185 8.54 0.40 4.28
C VAL A 185 9.70 -0.42 4.85
N ILE A 186 9.38 -1.65 5.23
CA ILE A 186 10.33 -2.68 5.66
C ILE A 186 10.25 -3.84 4.67
N PRO A 187 11.22 -3.96 3.72
CA PRO A 187 11.42 -5.18 2.95
C PRO A 187 11.76 -6.36 3.85
N VAL A 188 11.15 -7.50 3.58
CA VAL A 188 11.36 -8.74 4.32
C VAL A 188 11.68 -9.86 3.36
N SER A 189 12.76 -10.60 3.60
CA SER A 189 13.06 -11.84 2.92
C SER A 189 12.56 -13.04 3.71
N TYR A 190 12.04 -14.03 2.99
CA TYR A 190 11.44 -15.24 3.53
C TYR A 190 12.06 -16.48 2.90
N THR A 191 12.14 -17.57 3.66
CA THR A 191 12.50 -18.88 3.12
C THR A 191 11.33 -19.45 2.30
N HIS A 192 11.61 -19.92 1.07
CA HIS A 192 10.70 -20.73 0.26
C HIS A 192 9.28 -20.17 0.05
N LEU A 193 9.14 -18.92 -0.39
CA LEU A 193 7.86 -18.38 -0.83
C LEU A 193 7.48 -18.91 -2.22
N THR A 194 6.91 -20.12 -2.29
CA THR A 194 6.12 -20.56 -3.45
C THR A 194 4.71 -19.99 -3.31
N LEU A 195 4.42 -18.93 -4.04
CA LEU A 195 3.13 -18.25 -3.98
C LEU A 195 2.21 -18.72 -5.11
N PRO A 196 0.88 -18.73 -4.91
CA PRO A 196 -0.03 -19.07 -5.97
C PRO A 196 0.12 -18.07 -7.12
N THR A 197 0.44 -18.56 -8.30
CA THR A 197 0.35 -17.81 -9.55
C THR A 197 -1.12 -17.45 -9.79
N LYS A 198 -1.40 -16.20 -10.15
CA LYS A 198 -2.71 -15.84 -10.72
C LYS A 198 -2.99 -16.85 -11.86
N ARG A 199 -4.15 -17.51 -11.82
CA ARG A 199 -4.59 -18.29 -12.98
C ARG A 199 -4.79 -17.31 -14.12
N ILE A 200 -3.94 -17.39 -15.13
CA ILE A 200 -4.23 -16.81 -16.44
C ILE A 200 -5.37 -17.66 -17.00
N VAL A 201 -6.56 -17.08 -17.07
CA VAL A 201 -7.73 -17.67 -17.71
C VAL A 201 -7.74 -17.27 -19.18
#